data_fb26e64a6dcacc8ffd9e7cc0fdcb4e7c
#
_entry.id   fb26e64a6dcacc8ffd9e7cc0fdcb4e7c
#
_cell.length_a   1.000
_cell.length_b   1.000
_cell.length_c   1.000
_cell.angle_alpha   90.00
_cell.angle_beta   90.00
_cell.angle_gamma   90.00
#
_symmetry.space_group_name_H-M   'P 1'
#
loop_
_entity.id
_entity.type
_entity.pdbx_description
1 polymer ?
#
loop_
_entity_poly.entity_id
_entity_poly.type
_entity_poly.pdbx_seq_one_letter_code
_entity_poly.pdbx_strand_id
1 'polypeptide(L)'
;MRLYRLICLTLLLALSSPIWAQQSGADVTVDYNNPKKYIVGGVKLEGNEHFSPEQVLQLSSLQEGMEVTVPSEEMTNIVRRLWAQRFFDDVSIAIDSLVPTRDTAYFKISIVERPRVSRWTFSGVKSGEEKELLERLNFRRGGEFSEYVAKTSTDIIKRFYKEKGFLNVKVDVNTKRDTVIKSAIRVQFAVDKGEKVKIKTITFNGAENVKESKLVRSMKKTRDARLQNFFSSKKFQEKEYENDKRSLITAFNEAGYRDARIVKDTMYYIEPNRLQIDFEIDEGKKYYFRDITWTGNSIYDSENLNKVLKINKGDVYDVVTMEKRLFGGGKQSDYDVTKLYRDNGYLFFQVQPVEMNVEGDSVDVEMRISEGKPATLNNIVINGNDLTNERVIRRQVFTRPGYLFSQSDFERSIREIASMGQFDPEAIMGEGGYSVIPNQMNNTVDLVYNVTEKPSSQLELSGGWGGNTFVATVGVSFNNFSTRRFFDKSAWRPVP
;
A
#
# COMPACT_ATOMS: atom_id res chain seq x y z
N MET A 1 -26.67 50.01 -72.65
CA MET A 1 -26.51 48.62 -73.18
C MET A 1 -25.12 48.27 -73.70
N ARG A 2 -24.16 49.18 -73.84
CA ARG A 2 -22.76 48.83 -74.29
C ARG A 2 -21.80 48.48 -73.09
N LEU A 3 -22.07 48.95 -71.89
CA LEU A 3 -21.20 48.71 -70.71
C LEU A 3 -21.35 47.27 -70.15
N TYR A 4 -22.54 46.71 -70.23
CA TYR A 4 -22.78 45.31 -69.72
C TYR A 4 -22.14 44.23 -70.64
N ARG A 5 -21.97 44.53 -71.93
CA ARG A 5 -21.31 43.58 -72.84
C ARG A 5 -19.78 43.53 -72.65
N LEU A 6 -19.18 44.65 -72.22
CA LEU A 6 -17.74 44.66 -71.90
C LEU A 6 -17.39 43.93 -70.59
N ILE A 7 -18.25 44.04 -69.63
CA ILE A 7 -18.07 43.32 -68.30
C ILE A 7 -18.27 41.82 -68.46
N CYS A 8 -19.20 41.38 -69.27
CA CYS A 8 -19.38 39.94 -69.54
C CYS A 8 -18.22 39.35 -70.35
N LEU A 9 -17.56 40.15 -71.25
CA LEU A 9 -16.44 39.63 -72.02
C LEU A 9 -15.15 39.59 -71.24
N THR A 10 -14.96 40.47 -70.28
CA THR A 10 -13.82 40.42 -69.34
C THR A 10 -13.98 39.33 -68.26
N LEU A 11 -15.23 38.99 -67.89
CA LEU A 11 -15.50 37.88 -66.98
C LEU A 11 -15.29 36.50 -67.65
N LEU A 12 -15.51 36.37 -68.93
CA LEU A 12 -15.27 35.15 -69.71
C LEU A 12 -13.80 34.89 -70.03
N LEU A 13 -12.96 35.91 -70.03
CA LEU A 13 -11.50 35.78 -70.19
C LEU A 13 -10.75 35.53 -68.93
N ALA A 14 -11.36 35.78 -67.73
CA ALA A 14 -10.79 35.47 -66.44
C ALA A 14 -11.00 34.02 -66.03
N LEU A 15 -11.80 33.24 -66.77
CA LEU A 15 -12.08 31.82 -66.50
C LEU A 15 -11.20 30.84 -67.28
N SER A 16 -10.24 31.32 -68.08
CA SER A 16 -9.26 30.49 -68.77
C SER A 16 -7.86 30.60 -68.24
N SER A 17 -7.75 30.62 -66.89
CA SER A 17 -6.50 30.26 -66.22
C SER A 17 -6.26 28.77 -66.43
N PRO A 18 -5.06 28.35 -66.93
CA PRO A 18 -4.76 26.95 -67.02
C PRO A 18 -4.79 26.39 -65.59
N ILE A 19 -5.72 25.50 -65.36
CA ILE A 19 -5.66 24.63 -64.21
C ILE A 19 -4.37 23.82 -64.35
N TRP A 20 -3.31 24.26 -63.69
CA TRP A 20 -2.18 23.43 -63.48
C TRP A 20 -2.75 22.35 -62.54
N ALA A 21 -3.14 21.21 -63.14
CA ALA A 21 -3.37 20.00 -62.40
C ALA A 21 -2.08 19.72 -61.63
N GLN A 22 -2.07 20.01 -60.33
CA GLN A 22 -1.15 19.37 -59.44
C GLN A 22 -1.38 17.89 -59.69
N GLN A 23 -0.43 17.23 -60.34
CA GLN A 23 -0.30 15.80 -60.30
C GLN A 23 -0.15 15.42 -58.83
N SER A 24 -1.29 15.21 -58.15
CA SER A 24 -1.29 14.41 -56.92
C SER A 24 -0.66 13.09 -57.33
N GLY A 25 0.48 12.77 -56.71
CA GLY A 25 1.14 11.50 -56.90
C GLY A 25 0.08 10.40 -56.83
N ALA A 26 0.05 9.57 -57.86
CA ALA A 26 -0.88 8.46 -57.91
C ALA A 26 -0.69 7.66 -56.60
N ASP A 27 -1.71 7.63 -55.76
CA ASP A 27 -1.72 6.72 -54.61
C ASP A 27 -1.43 5.32 -55.13
N VAL A 28 -0.25 4.80 -54.80
CA VAL A 28 0.15 3.46 -55.19
C VAL A 28 -0.71 2.49 -54.32
N THR A 29 -1.81 2.05 -54.95
CA THR A 29 -2.68 1.04 -54.30
C THR A 29 -1.98 -0.30 -54.31
N VAL A 30 -1.73 -0.82 -53.12
CA VAL A 30 -1.16 -2.16 -52.92
C VAL A 30 -2.25 -3.20 -53.14
N ASP A 31 -2.05 -4.06 -54.15
CA ASP A 31 -2.95 -5.21 -54.38
C ASP A 31 -2.60 -6.36 -53.43
N TYR A 32 -3.44 -6.57 -52.42
CA TYR A 32 -3.24 -7.58 -51.40
C TYR A 32 -3.35 -9.05 -51.95
N ASN A 33 -3.94 -9.21 -53.14
CA ASN A 33 -4.09 -10.55 -53.71
C ASN A 33 -2.92 -10.96 -54.63
N ASN A 34 -2.02 -9.97 -54.96
CA ASN A 34 -0.90 -10.22 -55.86
C ASN A 34 0.40 -9.62 -55.33
N PRO A 35 1.08 -10.30 -54.38
CA PRO A 35 2.33 -9.79 -53.82
C PRO A 35 3.42 -9.64 -54.87
N LYS A 36 4.08 -8.49 -54.86
CA LYS A 36 5.18 -8.18 -55.81
C LYS A 36 6.48 -7.93 -55.02
N LYS A 37 7.58 -8.30 -55.67
CA LYS A 37 8.92 -8.09 -55.14
C LYS A 37 9.44 -6.72 -55.60
N TYR A 38 10.03 -6.01 -54.68
CA TYR A 38 10.64 -4.69 -54.91
C TYR A 38 12.01 -4.61 -54.26
N ILE A 39 12.91 -3.86 -54.85
CA ILE A 39 14.17 -3.45 -54.25
C ILE A 39 13.92 -2.14 -53.51
N VAL A 40 14.33 -2.04 -52.25
CA VAL A 40 14.23 -0.81 -51.45
C VAL A 40 15.17 0.22 -52.01
N GLY A 41 14.64 1.26 -52.63
CA GLY A 41 15.40 2.39 -53.18
C GLY A 41 15.73 3.46 -52.14
N GLY A 42 15.07 3.42 -51.02
CA GLY A 42 15.23 4.34 -49.90
C GLY A 42 14.04 4.36 -49.00
N VAL A 43 14.22 4.85 -47.78
CA VAL A 43 13.17 4.94 -46.77
C VAL A 43 13.10 6.37 -46.21
N LYS A 44 11.96 7.00 -46.36
CA LYS A 44 11.69 8.33 -45.80
C LYS A 44 10.95 8.18 -44.48
N LEU A 45 11.36 8.91 -43.45
CA LEU A 45 10.67 8.95 -42.16
C LEU A 45 9.89 10.25 -42.03
N GLU A 46 8.65 10.16 -41.57
CA GLU A 46 7.79 11.31 -41.24
C GLU A 46 7.23 11.17 -39.81
N GLY A 47 7.07 12.31 -39.14
CA GLY A 47 6.47 12.37 -37.81
C GLY A 47 7.45 12.15 -36.63
N ASN A 48 8.75 12.04 -36.92
CA ASN A 48 9.77 11.96 -35.89
C ASN A 48 10.03 13.36 -35.28
N GLU A 49 9.87 13.47 -33.98
CA GLU A 49 10.12 14.71 -33.25
C GLU A 49 11.32 14.56 -32.27
N HIS A 50 11.47 13.39 -31.68
CA HIS A 50 12.50 13.09 -30.68
C HIS A 50 13.53 12.06 -31.16
N PHE A 51 13.08 11.04 -31.90
CA PHE A 51 13.97 10.03 -32.44
C PHE A 51 14.65 10.51 -33.73
N SER A 52 15.96 10.20 -33.85
CA SER A 52 16.62 10.47 -35.12
C SER A 52 16.14 9.49 -36.20
N PRO A 53 16.12 9.92 -37.48
CA PRO A 53 15.72 9.04 -38.58
C PRO A 53 16.52 7.74 -38.60
N GLU A 54 17.83 7.77 -38.31
CA GLU A 54 18.72 6.63 -38.30
C GLU A 54 18.31 5.60 -37.22
N GLN A 55 17.89 6.06 -36.03
CA GLN A 55 17.46 5.19 -34.96
C GLN A 55 16.19 4.42 -35.35
N VAL A 56 15.21 5.10 -35.97
CA VAL A 56 13.95 4.44 -36.36
C VAL A 56 14.19 3.48 -37.53
N LEU A 57 15.03 3.88 -38.51
CA LEU A 57 15.40 3.02 -39.61
C LEU A 57 16.15 1.77 -39.15
N GLN A 58 17.06 1.90 -38.21
CA GLN A 58 17.74 0.75 -37.58
C GLN A 58 16.76 -0.22 -36.90
N LEU A 59 15.78 0.32 -36.17
CA LEU A 59 14.72 -0.48 -35.54
C LEU A 59 13.80 -1.16 -36.58
N SER A 60 13.54 -0.51 -37.70
CA SER A 60 12.73 -1.06 -38.78
C SER A 60 13.43 -2.23 -39.49
N SER A 61 14.78 -2.24 -39.49
CA SER A 61 15.62 -3.17 -40.27
C SER A 61 15.39 -3.06 -41.81
N LEU A 62 14.76 -2.00 -42.32
CA LEU A 62 14.68 -1.71 -43.73
C LEU A 62 15.96 -0.99 -44.19
N GLN A 63 16.65 -1.58 -45.16
CA GLN A 63 17.90 -1.02 -45.69
C GLN A 63 17.79 -0.83 -47.21
N GLU A 64 18.44 0.18 -47.74
CA GLU A 64 18.55 0.41 -49.16
C GLU A 64 19.23 -0.78 -49.85
N GLY A 65 18.69 -1.21 -50.99
CA GLY A 65 19.16 -2.39 -51.71
C GLY A 65 18.57 -3.73 -51.27
N MET A 66 17.80 -3.78 -50.19
CA MET A 66 17.13 -4.99 -49.71
C MET A 66 15.95 -5.36 -50.63
N GLU A 67 15.79 -6.68 -50.92
CA GLU A 67 14.60 -7.18 -51.63
C GLU A 67 13.47 -7.43 -50.64
N VAL A 68 12.30 -6.84 -50.86
CA VAL A 68 11.12 -6.97 -50.02
C VAL A 68 9.90 -7.30 -50.87
N THR A 69 9.02 -8.13 -50.33
CA THR A 69 7.73 -8.44 -50.96
C THR A 69 6.63 -7.61 -50.33
N VAL A 70 5.80 -6.97 -51.16
CA VAL A 70 4.68 -6.11 -50.72
C VAL A 70 3.40 -6.50 -51.42
N PRO A 71 2.33 -6.83 -50.64
CA PRO A 71 2.27 -7.00 -49.22
C PRO A 71 2.93 -8.29 -48.74
N SER A 72 3.46 -8.31 -47.52
CA SER A 72 4.02 -9.52 -46.91
C SER A 72 3.91 -9.49 -45.38
N GLU A 73 4.08 -10.64 -44.79
CA GLU A 73 4.20 -10.76 -43.32
C GLU A 73 5.44 -10.05 -42.78
N GLU A 74 6.51 -9.98 -43.59
CA GLU A 74 7.73 -9.27 -43.26
C GLU A 74 7.47 -7.79 -43.00
N MET A 75 6.71 -7.13 -43.89
CA MET A 75 6.31 -5.71 -43.74
C MET A 75 5.46 -5.52 -42.47
N THR A 76 4.54 -6.46 -42.22
CA THR A 76 3.74 -6.43 -40.98
C THR A 76 4.62 -6.58 -39.74
N ASN A 77 5.63 -7.43 -39.80
CA ASN A 77 6.55 -7.64 -38.69
C ASN A 77 7.45 -6.41 -38.40
N ILE A 78 7.74 -5.59 -39.40
CA ILE A 78 8.43 -4.31 -39.22
C ILE A 78 7.56 -3.38 -38.38
N VAL A 79 6.29 -3.22 -38.75
CA VAL A 79 5.33 -2.41 -37.99
C VAL A 79 5.20 -2.93 -36.55
N ARG A 80 5.08 -4.26 -36.38
CA ARG A 80 4.99 -4.89 -35.07
C ARG A 80 6.25 -4.66 -34.22
N ARG A 81 7.44 -4.71 -34.81
CA ARG A 81 8.71 -4.43 -34.09
C ARG A 81 8.79 -3.01 -33.60
N LEU A 82 8.44 -2.04 -34.43
CA LEU A 82 8.39 -0.63 -34.05
C LEU A 82 7.36 -0.40 -32.92
N TRP A 83 6.19 -0.99 -33.04
CA TRP A 83 5.15 -0.92 -32.00
C TRP A 83 5.55 -1.60 -30.68
N ALA A 84 6.29 -2.72 -30.75
CA ALA A 84 6.76 -3.44 -29.58
C ALA A 84 7.73 -2.60 -28.74
N GLN A 85 8.37 -1.58 -29.30
CA GLN A 85 9.22 -0.64 -28.57
C GLN A 85 8.42 0.26 -27.62
N ARG A 86 7.09 0.36 -27.76
CA ARG A 86 6.19 1.20 -26.98
C ARG A 86 6.48 2.71 -27.05
N PHE A 87 7.30 3.17 -27.99
CA PHE A 87 7.63 4.58 -28.17
C PHE A 87 6.68 5.33 -29.07
N PHE A 88 5.84 4.62 -29.80
CA PHE A 88 4.96 5.16 -30.83
C PHE A 88 3.50 4.86 -30.51
N ASP A 89 2.62 5.83 -30.78
CA ASP A 89 1.16 5.68 -30.69
C ASP A 89 0.61 5.11 -31.99
N ASP A 90 1.22 5.50 -33.12
CA ASP A 90 0.89 4.94 -34.41
C ASP A 90 2.15 4.76 -35.28
N VAL A 91 2.13 3.73 -36.12
CA VAL A 91 3.19 3.40 -37.08
C VAL A 91 2.54 2.88 -38.35
N SER A 92 2.82 3.51 -39.46
CA SER A 92 2.38 3.01 -40.75
C SER A 92 3.54 3.03 -41.75
N ILE A 93 3.49 2.09 -42.70
CA ILE A 93 4.45 2.00 -43.79
C ILE A 93 3.65 2.04 -45.11
N ALA A 94 4.04 2.96 -45.97
CA ALA A 94 3.46 3.11 -47.31
C ALA A 94 4.55 3.14 -48.37
N ILE A 95 4.18 2.84 -49.61
CA ILE A 95 5.03 3.06 -50.77
C ILE A 95 4.88 4.55 -51.18
N ASP A 96 5.95 5.31 -51.09
CA ASP A 96 5.98 6.72 -51.44
C ASP A 96 6.08 6.92 -52.99
N SER A 97 6.95 6.11 -53.62
CA SER A 97 7.08 6.14 -55.09
C SER A 97 7.64 4.81 -55.62
N LEU A 98 7.36 4.53 -56.89
CA LEU A 98 7.84 3.35 -57.61
C LEU A 98 8.62 3.74 -58.83
N VAL A 99 9.74 3.03 -59.11
CA VAL A 99 10.46 3.11 -60.39
C VAL A 99 10.25 1.79 -61.14
N PRO A 100 9.26 1.70 -62.03
CA PRO A 100 8.83 0.42 -62.63
C PRO A 100 9.91 -0.28 -63.48
N THR A 101 10.83 0.51 -64.05
CA THR A 101 11.91 -0.02 -64.92
C THR A 101 12.99 -0.81 -64.15
N ARG A 102 13.01 -0.74 -62.81
CA ARG A 102 14.01 -1.40 -61.93
C ARG A 102 13.37 -2.17 -60.78
N ASP A 103 12.04 -2.30 -60.73
CA ASP A 103 11.27 -2.87 -59.62
C ASP A 103 11.70 -2.26 -58.25
N THR A 104 12.03 -0.95 -58.25
CA THR A 104 12.53 -0.24 -57.08
C THR A 104 11.38 0.56 -56.46
N ALA A 105 11.19 0.36 -55.14
CA ALA A 105 10.18 1.06 -54.35
C ALA A 105 10.85 1.94 -53.29
N TYR A 106 10.38 3.17 -53.17
CA TYR A 106 10.72 4.05 -52.04
C TYR A 106 9.62 3.96 -51.02
N PHE A 107 10.01 3.72 -49.76
CA PHE A 107 9.07 3.55 -48.68
C PHE A 107 8.99 4.79 -47.81
N LYS A 108 7.81 5.04 -47.27
CA LYS A 108 7.56 6.07 -46.27
C LYS A 108 7.10 5.41 -45.00
N ILE A 109 7.85 5.60 -43.89
CA ILE A 109 7.46 5.21 -42.55
C ILE A 109 6.91 6.47 -41.89
N SER A 110 5.64 6.46 -41.52
CA SER A 110 5.01 7.52 -40.73
C SER A 110 4.82 7.02 -39.30
N ILE A 111 5.31 7.80 -38.34
CA ILE A 111 5.23 7.51 -36.93
C ILE A 111 4.56 8.65 -36.16
N VAL A 112 3.84 8.30 -35.13
CA VAL A 112 3.34 9.23 -34.11
C VAL A 112 4.02 8.89 -32.80
N GLU A 113 4.92 9.75 -32.36
CA GLU A 113 5.65 9.50 -31.10
C GLU A 113 4.73 9.69 -29.90
N ARG A 114 4.86 8.79 -28.90
CA ARG A 114 4.17 8.96 -27.62
C ARG A 114 4.70 10.17 -26.89
N PRO A 115 3.81 11.05 -26.42
CA PRO A 115 4.24 12.24 -25.70
C PRO A 115 4.92 11.86 -24.38
N ARG A 116 6.05 12.50 -24.09
CA ARG A 116 6.79 12.34 -22.83
C ARG A 116 6.45 13.44 -21.86
N VAL A 117 6.36 13.09 -20.58
CA VAL A 117 6.00 14.06 -19.54
C VAL A 117 7.21 14.86 -19.09
N SER A 118 7.20 16.16 -19.34
CA SER A 118 8.20 17.09 -18.83
C SER A 118 7.97 17.44 -17.37
N ARG A 119 6.71 17.56 -16.95
CA ARG A 119 6.31 17.94 -15.60
C ARG A 119 4.95 17.39 -15.23
N TRP A 120 4.85 16.92 -13.99
CA TRP A 120 3.61 16.59 -13.30
C TRP A 120 3.23 17.72 -12.35
N THR A 121 1.97 18.12 -12.31
CA THR A 121 1.46 19.16 -11.42
C THR A 121 0.11 18.78 -10.87
N PHE A 122 -0.20 19.27 -9.67
CA PHE A 122 -1.49 19.06 -9.03
C PHE A 122 -2.13 20.40 -8.72
N SER A 123 -3.46 20.48 -8.85
CA SER A 123 -4.26 21.58 -8.32
C SER A 123 -5.34 21.05 -7.38
N GLY A 124 -5.75 21.85 -6.39
CA GLY A 124 -6.68 21.40 -5.36
C GLY A 124 -6.08 20.48 -4.28
N VAL A 125 -4.76 20.29 -4.29
CA VAL A 125 -4.01 19.39 -3.39
C VAL A 125 -3.17 20.22 -2.42
N LYS A 126 -3.07 19.80 -1.16
CA LYS A 126 -2.17 20.43 -0.17
C LYS A 126 -0.72 19.95 -0.40
N SER A 127 0.27 20.80 -0.06
CA SER A 127 1.70 20.49 -0.30
C SER A 127 2.15 19.16 0.33
N GLY A 128 1.71 18.81 1.55
CA GLY A 128 2.04 17.53 2.16
C GLY A 128 1.38 16.33 1.46
N GLU A 129 0.15 16.51 0.93
CA GLU A 129 -0.55 15.47 0.17
C GLU A 129 0.06 15.28 -1.21
N GLU A 130 0.58 16.35 -1.82
CA GLU A 130 1.28 16.29 -3.12
C GLU A 130 2.50 15.37 -3.05
N LYS A 131 3.31 15.51 -1.99
CA LYS A 131 4.48 14.66 -1.77
C LYS A 131 4.08 13.19 -1.65
N GLU A 132 3.07 12.89 -0.83
CA GLU A 132 2.56 11.53 -0.64
C GLU A 132 1.98 10.94 -1.94
N LEU A 133 1.29 11.75 -2.75
CA LEU A 133 0.77 11.35 -4.05
C LEU A 133 1.88 11.06 -5.06
N LEU A 134 2.93 11.89 -5.11
CA LEU A 134 4.08 11.66 -5.99
C LEU A 134 4.80 10.35 -5.67
N GLU A 135 4.93 10.01 -4.40
CA GLU A 135 5.51 8.74 -3.96
C GLU A 135 4.63 7.55 -4.41
N ARG A 136 3.30 7.63 -4.25
CA ARG A 136 2.38 6.56 -4.66
C ARG A 136 2.27 6.40 -6.18
N LEU A 137 2.35 7.49 -6.92
CA LEU A 137 2.22 7.50 -8.38
C LEU A 137 3.52 7.10 -9.09
N ASN A 138 4.65 7.15 -8.38
CA ASN A 138 5.98 6.80 -8.91
C ASN A 138 6.30 7.45 -10.28
N PHE A 139 5.93 8.71 -10.44
CA PHE A 139 6.16 9.43 -11.67
C PHE A 139 7.64 9.73 -11.92
N ARG A 140 8.09 9.47 -13.16
CA ARG A 140 9.45 9.81 -13.62
C ARG A 140 9.37 10.90 -14.70
N ARG A 141 10.27 11.87 -14.63
CA ARG A 141 10.43 12.84 -15.74
C ARG A 141 10.87 12.10 -16.99
N GLY A 142 10.30 12.50 -18.13
CA GLY A 142 10.55 11.83 -19.41
C GLY A 142 9.82 10.49 -19.55
N GLY A 143 9.01 10.11 -18.59
CA GLY A 143 8.12 8.94 -18.70
C GLY A 143 7.06 9.14 -19.77
N GLU A 144 6.59 8.04 -20.33
CA GLU A 144 5.52 8.05 -21.32
C GLU A 144 4.18 8.40 -20.68
N PHE A 145 3.35 9.08 -21.44
CA PHE A 145 1.97 9.35 -21.06
C PHE A 145 1.01 8.68 -22.03
N SER A 146 0.18 7.82 -21.49
CA SER A 146 -0.88 7.15 -22.23
C SER A 146 -2.20 7.31 -21.50
N GLU A 147 -3.30 7.02 -22.16
CA GLU A 147 -4.62 7.00 -21.55
C GLU A 147 -4.69 6.03 -20.36
N TYR A 148 -3.99 4.91 -20.45
CA TYR A 148 -3.85 3.95 -19.36
C TYR A 148 -3.16 4.57 -18.14
N VAL A 149 -2.05 5.31 -18.33
CA VAL A 149 -1.35 6.01 -17.25
C VAL A 149 -2.25 7.06 -16.63
N ALA A 150 -2.98 7.83 -17.43
CA ALA A 150 -3.93 8.83 -16.95
C ALA A 150 -5.02 8.20 -16.08
N LYS A 151 -5.65 7.12 -16.57
CA LYS A 151 -6.70 6.40 -15.85
C LYS A 151 -6.19 5.79 -14.55
N THR A 152 -5.08 5.05 -14.59
CA THR A 152 -4.48 4.43 -13.41
C THR A 152 -4.09 5.47 -12.36
N SER A 153 -3.49 6.58 -12.80
CA SER A 153 -3.14 7.69 -11.90
C SER A 153 -4.37 8.33 -11.28
N THR A 154 -5.42 8.54 -12.06
CA THR A 154 -6.70 9.03 -11.57
C THR A 154 -7.29 8.11 -10.50
N ASP A 155 -7.25 6.80 -10.71
CA ASP A 155 -7.78 5.82 -9.77
C ASP A 155 -6.95 5.78 -8.47
N ILE A 156 -5.62 5.90 -8.55
CA ILE A 156 -4.74 6.01 -7.38
C ILE A 156 -5.07 7.28 -6.58
N ILE A 157 -5.20 8.43 -7.26
CA ILE A 157 -5.55 9.70 -6.60
C ILE A 157 -6.93 9.62 -5.96
N LYS A 158 -7.93 9.07 -6.65
CA LYS A 158 -9.27 8.86 -6.10
C LYS A 158 -9.24 7.96 -4.86
N ARG A 159 -8.50 6.85 -4.91
CA ARG A 159 -8.35 5.93 -3.78
C ARG A 159 -7.70 6.63 -2.58
N PHE A 160 -6.63 7.38 -2.81
CA PHE A 160 -5.96 8.17 -1.78
C PHE A 160 -6.91 9.12 -1.03
N TYR A 161 -7.77 9.84 -1.76
CA TYR A 161 -8.72 10.74 -1.13
C TYR A 161 -9.91 10.02 -0.50
N LYS A 162 -10.35 8.90 -1.08
CA LYS A 162 -11.36 8.03 -0.45
C LYS A 162 -10.89 7.49 0.91
N GLU A 163 -9.63 7.05 1.01
CA GLU A 163 -9.00 6.64 2.27
C GLU A 163 -9.02 7.78 3.33
N LYS A 164 -8.98 9.04 2.88
CA LYS A 164 -9.06 10.23 3.74
C LYS A 164 -10.51 10.70 4.01
N GLY A 165 -11.52 9.98 3.48
CA GLY A 165 -12.94 10.23 3.69
C GLY A 165 -13.60 11.16 2.67
N PHE A 166 -12.96 11.45 1.55
CA PHE A 166 -13.52 12.22 0.45
C PHE A 166 -14.06 11.27 -0.64
N LEU A 167 -15.27 10.73 -0.42
CA LEU A 167 -15.83 9.71 -1.31
C LEU A 167 -16.22 10.26 -2.69
N ASN A 168 -16.58 11.54 -2.76
CA ASN A 168 -17.07 12.21 -3.97
C ASN A 168 -15.96 12.94 -4.74
N VAL A 169 -14.69 12.57 -4.52
CA VAL A 169 -13.55 13.19 -5.18
C VAL A 169 -13.62 13.03 -6.69
N LYS A 170 -13.45 14.14 -7.40
CA LYS A 170 -13.32 14.19 -8.86
C LYS A 170 -11.88 14.54 -9.21
N VAL A 171 -11.38 13.92 -10.27
CA VAL A 171 -10.01 14.14 -10.75
C VAL A 171 -10.07 14.26 -12.26
N ASP A 172 -9.70 15.43 -12.76
CA ASP A 172 -9.61 15.71 -14.18
C ASP A 172 -8.14 15.78 -14.58
N VAL A 173 -7.83 15.19 -15.73
CA VAL A 173 -6.47 15.16 -16.26
C VAL A 173 -6.37 16.12 -17.43
N ASN A 174 -5.57 17.16 -17.28
CA ASN A 174 -5.32 18.15 -18.30
C ASN A 174 -3.89 18.01 -18.83
N THR A 175 -3.75 17.91 -20.14
CA THR A 175 -2.46 17.87 -20.82
C THR A 175 -2.23 19.12 -21.64
N LYS A 176 -1.03 19.68 -21.56
CA LYS A 176 -0.62 20.82 -22.40
C LYS A 176 0.76 20.53 -22.99
N ARG A 177 0.97 20.85 -24.25
CA ARG A 177 2.31 20.75 -24.86
C ARG A 177 3.28 21.64 -24.10
N ASP A 178 4.49 21.15 -23.89
CA ASP A 178 5.54 21.95 -23.30
C ASP A 178 6.08 22.95 -24.35
N THR A 179 6.25 24.20 -23.96
CA THR A 179 6.74 25.25 -24.87
C THR A 179 8.25 25.27 -25.01
N VAL A 180 8.95 24.58 -24.07
CA VAL A 180 10.42 24.58 -23.99
C VAL A 180 11.00 23.27 -24.54
N ILE A 181 10.35 22.15 -24.22
CA ILE A 181 10.82 20.82 -24.61
C ILE A 181 9.92 20.29 -25.73
N LYS A 182 10.52 20.07 -26.91
CA LYS A 182 9.82 19.49 -28.08
C LYS A 182 9.31 18.09 -27.71
N SER A 183 8.17 17.68 -28.28
CA SER A 183 7.51 16.38 -28.06
C SER A 183 7.23 16.05 -26.59
N ALA A 184 7.20 17.05 -25.71
CA ALA A 184 6.88 16.88 -24.32
C ALA A 184 5.56 17.53 -23.94
N ILE A 185 4.90 16.95 -22.97
CA ILE A 185 3.67 17.47 -22.38
C ILE A 185 3.84 17.74 -20.89
N ARG A 186 3.11 18.74 -20.42
CA ARG A 186 2.87 18.96 -18.99
C ARG A 186 1.53 18.33 -18.64
N VAL A 187 1.52 17.53 -17.61
CA VAL A 187 0.30 16.86 -17.12
C VAL A 187 -0.11 17.49 -15.82
N GLN A 188 -1.35 17.93 -15.72
CA GLN A 188 -1.95 18.48 -14.53
C GLN A 188 -3.13 17.63 -14.09
N PHE A 189 -3.09 17.17 -12.86
CA PHE A 189 -4.23 16.56 -12.17
C PHE A 189 -4.98 17.65 -11.40
N ALA A 190 -6.19 17.98 -11.86
CA ALA A 190 -7.08 18.88 -11.15
C ALA A 190 -7.97 18.06 -10.23
N VAL A 191 -7.77 18.22 -8.92
CA VAL A 191 -8.45 17.43 -7.89
C VAL A 191 -9.49 18.29 -7.20
N ASP A 192 -10.76 17.96 -7.40
CA ASP A 192 -11.87 18.47 -6.59
C ASP A 192 -12.21 17.41 -5.53
N LYS A 193 -11.81 17.69 -4.30
CA LYS A 193 -12.02 16.75 -3.17
C LYS A 193 -13.48 16.70 -2.73
N GLY A 194 -14.22 17.77 -2.96
CA GLY A 194 -15.51 17.96 -2.31
C GLY A 194 -15.40 18.02 -0.79
N GLU A 195 -16.48 17.73 -0.11
CA GLU A 195 -16.54 17.63 1.34
C GLU A 195 -16.33 16.19 1.82
N LYS A 196 -15.84 16.06 3.06
CA LYS A 196 -15.74 14.73 3.69
C LYS A 196 -17.11 14.17 3.99
N VAL A 197 -17.31 12.93 3.60
CA VAL A 197 -18.53 12.21 3.93
C VAL A 197 -18.51 11.78 5.40
N LYS A 198 -19.59 12.08 6.12
CA LYS A 198 -19.76 11.76 7.54
C LYS A 198 -20.90 10.77 7.71
N ILE A 199 -20.80 9.93 8.72
CA ILE A 199 -21.86 8.99 9.09
C ILE A 199 -22.84 9.75 10.01
N LYS A 200 -24.12 9.76 9.65
CA LYS A 200 -25.18 10.37 10.46
C LYS A 200 -25.83 9.34 11.37
N THR A 201 -26.18 8.17 10.84
CA THR A 201 -26.90 7.13 11.57
C THR A 201 -26.37 5.76 11.16
N ILE A 202 -26.33 4.84 12.12
CA ILE A 202 -26.08 3.42 11.89
C ILE A 202 -27.26 2.67 12.54
N THR A 203 -27.88 1.76 11.80
CA THR A 203 -28.98 0.92 12.29
C THR A 203 -28.58 -0.55 12.21
N PHE A 204 -29.09 -1.36 13.12
CA PHE A 204 -28.81 -2.79 13.23
C PHE A 204 -30.16 -3.54 13.26
N ASN A 205 -30.61 -3.97 12.09
CA ASN A 205 -31.86 -4.70 11.93
C ASN A 205 -31.60 -6.20 12.15
N GLY A 206 -32.42 -6.87 12.93
CA GLY A 206 -32.25 -8.28 13.28
C GLY A 206 -31.31 -8.54 14.48
N ALA A 207 -30.76 -7.49 15.10
CA ALA A 207 -29.99 -7.58 16.34
C ALA A 207 -30.93 -7.34 17.55
N GLU A 208 -31.55 -8.40 18.05
CA GLU A 208 -32.55 -8.30 19.11
C GLU A 208 -31.95 -8.58 20.51
N ASN A 209 -31.00 -9.50 20.60
CA ASN A 209 -30.47 -10.02 21.87
C ASN A 209 -29.19 -9.32 22.32
N VAL A 210 -28.43 -8.74 21.39
CA VAL A 210 -27.20 -8.01 21.73
C VAL A 210 -27.51 -6.50 21.75
N LYS A 211 -27.23 -5.87 22.88
CA LYS A 211 -27.51 -4.44 23.05
C LYS A 211 -26.81 -3.60 21.97
N GLU A 212 -27.59 -2.73 21.31
CA GLU A 212 -27.08 -1.82 20.28
C GLU A 212 -25.86 -1.01 20.76
N SER A 213 -25.83 -0.60 22.03
CA SER A 213 -24.69 0.12 22.61
C SER A 213 -23.40 -0.70 22.61
N LYS A 214 -23.46 -2.06 22.72
CA LYS A 214 -22.30 -2.95 22.58
C LYS A 214 -21.84 -2.99 21.13
N LEU A 215 -22.78 -3.08 20.18
CA LEU A 215 -22.50 -3.11 18.74
C LEU A 215 -21.84 -1.80 18.27
N VAL A 216 -22.42 -0.66 18.62
CA VAL A 216 -21.82 0.67 18.32
C VAL A 216 -20.43 0.83 18.94
N ARG A 217 -20.21 0.30 20.14
CA ARG A 217 -18.92 0.38 20.83
C ARG A 217 -17.85 -0.49 20.15
N SER A 218 -18.23 -1.64 19.58
CA SER A 218 -17.32 -2.52 18.87
C SER A 218 -16.76 -1.86 17.59
N MET A 219 -17.55 -1.01 16.94
CA MET A 219 -17.18 -0.23 15.76
C MET A 219 -16.36 1.00 16.17
N LYS A 220 -15.04 0.89 16.23
CA LYS A 220 -14.17 1.93 16.79
C LYS A 220 -14.03 3.18 15.91
N LYS A 221 -14.09 3.02 14.60
CA LYS A 221 -13.83 4.08 13.61
C LYS A 221 -15.09 4.50 12.86
N THR A 222 -15.98 3.57 12.58
CA THR A 222 -17.27 3.81 11.95
C THR A 222 -18.28 4.18 13.03
N ARG A 223 -18.44 5.48 13.28
CA ARG A 223 -19.30 5.98 14.37
C ARG A 223 -20.31 7.00 13.86
N ASP A 224 -21.51 6.93 14.39
CA ASP A 224 -22.59 7.85 14.09
C ASP A 224 -22.47 9.20 14.84
N ALA A 225 -23.41 10.10 14.54
CA ALA A 225 -23.43 11.46 15.08
C ALA A 225 -24.06 11.57 16.47
N ARG A 226 -24.26 10.47 17.22
CA ARG A 226 -24.87 10.51 18.57
C ARG A 226 -24.03 11.32 19.55
N LEU A 227 -24.68 11.88 20.57
CA LEU A 227 -24.07 12.74 21.60
C LEU A 227 -22.86 12.08 22.29
N GLN A 228 -22.88 10.76 22.47
CA GLN A 228 -21.78 9.99 23.07
C GLN A 228 -20.50 9.99 22.23
N ASN A 229 -20.58 10.33 20.95
CA ASN A 229 -19.47 10.33 20.00
C ASN A 229 -19.03 11.76 19.60
N PHE A 230 -19.29 12.76 20.43
CA PHE A 230 -19.04 14.17 20.13
C PHE A 230 -17.59 14.46 19.74
N PHE A 231 -16.64 13.80 20.37
CA PHE A 231 -15.20 13.97 20.11
C PHE A 231 -14.62 12.98 19.09
N SER A 232 -15.42 12.03 18.59
CA SER A 232 -14.94 11.04 17.64
C SER A 232 -15.03 11.52 16.19
N SER A 233 -14.11 11.05 15.35
CA SER A 233 -14.18 11.31 13.91
C SER A 233 -15.38 10.56 13.32
N LYS A 234 -16.31 11.31 12.74
CA LYS A 234 -17.51 10.79 12.06
C LYS A 234 -17.29 10.55 10.56
N LYS A 235 -16.02 10.54 10.11
CA LYS A 235 -15.65 10.38 8.71
C LYS A 235 -15.79 8.93 8.30
N PHE A 236 -16.40 8.69 7.17
CA PHE A 236 -16.40 7.37 6.57
C PHE A 236 -15.04 7.08 5.95
N GLN A 237 -14.48 5.90 6.23
CA GLN A 237 -13.24 5.37 5.67
C GLN A 237 -13.45 3.89 5.34
N GLU A 238 -13.39 3.52 4.08
CA GLU A 238 -13.74 2.19 3.58
C GLU A 238 -12.94 1.06 4.26
N LYS A 239 -11.62 1.25 4.42
CA LYS A 239 -10.76 0.28 5.11
C LYS A 239 -11.16 0.05 6.57
N GLU A 240 -11.46 1.13 7.27
CA GLU A 240 -11.88 1.07 8.68
C GLU A 240 -13.28 0.49 8.82
N TYR A 241 -14.15 0.73 7.84
CA TYR A 241 -15.47 0.14 7.80
C TYR A 241 -15.43 -1.39 7.70
N GLU A 242 -14.58 -1.94 6.84
CA GLU A 242 -14.39 -3.39 6.73
C GLU A 242 -13.79 -3.99 8.03
N ASN A 243 -12.91 -3.28 8.71
CA ASN A 243 -12.39 -3.69 10.02
C ASN A 243 -13.49 -3.67 11.07
N ASP A 244 -14.32 -2.63 11.06
CA ASP A 244 -15.41 -2.47 12.02
C ASP A 244 -16.53 -3.51 11.81
N LYS A 245 -16.79 -3.94 10.56
CA LYS A 245 -17.71 -5.09 10.29
C LYS A 245 -17.18 -6.38 10.96
N ARG A 246 -15.88 -6.64 10.86
CA ARG A 246 -15.28 -7.79 11.55
C ARG A 246 -15.39 -7.66 13.09
N SER A 247 -15.15 -6.46 13.61
CA SER A 247 -15.31 -6.18 15.04
C SER A 247 -16.76 -6.32 15.50
N LEU A 248 -17.73 -6.01 14.64
CA LEU A 248 -19.15 -6.20 14.90
C LEU A 248 -19.47 -7.69 15.08
N ILE A 249 -19.02 -8.55 14.18
CA ILE A 249 -19.20 -10.02 14.31
C ILE A 249 -18.46 -10.54 15.55
N THR A 250 -17.24 -10.05 15.82
CA THR A 250 -16.53 -10.38 17.06
C THR A 250 -17.35 -10.07 18.32
N ALA A 251 -18.09 -8.95 18.35
CA ALA A 251 -18.94 -8.58 19.47
C ALA A 251 -20.15 -9.53 19.65
N PHE A 252 -20.65 -10.12 18.58
CA PHE A 252 -21.66 -11.19 18.64
C PHE A 252 -21.04 -12.48 19.17
N ASN A 253 -19.86 -12.87 18.68
CA ASN A 253 -19.15 -14.06 19.14
C ASN A 253 -18.78 -13.96 20.65
N GLU A 254 -18.39 -12.77 21.13
CA GLU A 254 -18.19 -12.50 22.57
C GLU A 254 -19.50 -12.60 23.41
N ALA A 255 -20.66 -12.53 22.74
CA ALA A 255 -21.95 -12.69 23.38
C ALA A 255 -22.51 -14.12 23.26
N GLY A 256 -21.78 -15.04 22.59
CA GLY A 256 -22.13 -16.42 22.38
C GLY A 256 -22.92 -16.70 21.10
N TYR A 257 -23.05 -15.74 20.24
CA TYR A 257 -23.73 -15.90 18.94
C TYR A 257 -22.70 -16.31 17.88
N ARG A 258 -22.32 -17.58 17.87
CA ARG A 258 -21.30 -18.18 17.02
C ARG A 258 -21.60 -18.02 15.53
N ASP A 259 -22.87 -18.20 15.14
CA ASP A 259 -23.29 -18.20 13.75
C ASP A 259 -23.74 -16.81 13.25
N ALA A 260 -23.50 -15.78 14.06
CA ALA A 260 -23.87 -14.42 13.71
C ALA A 260 -23.18 -13.95 12.44
N ARG A 261 -23.94 -13.37 11.54
CA ARG A 261 -23.45 -12.88 10.26
C ARG A 261 -24.18 -11.60 9.83
N ILE A 262 -23.47 -10.78 9.10
CA ILE A 262 -24.06 -9.66 8.38
C ILE A 262 -24.61 -10.22 7.07
N VAL A 263 -25.94 -10.25 6.93
CA VAL A 263 -26.62 -10.72 5.73
C VAL A 263 -26.45 -9.70 4.61
N LYS A 264 -26.60 -8.43 4.97
CA LYS A 264 -26.47 -7.32 4.03
C LYS A 264 -26.05 -6.06 4.78
N ASP A 265 -25.25 -5.23 4.12
CA ASP A 265 -24.99 -3.86 4.54
C ASP A 265 -25.38 -2.91 3.40
N THR A 266 -26.15 -1.89 3.73
CA THR A 266 -26.61 -0.90 2.77
C THR A 266 -26.19 0.48 3.20
N MET A 267 -25.58 1.21 2.28
CA MET A 267 -25.15 2.59 2.50
C MET A 267 -25.83 3.52 1.51
N TYR A 268 -26.44 4.57 2.01
CA TYR A 268 -27.08 5.58 1.17
C TYR A 268 -26.96 6.98 1.76
N TYR A 269 -27.01 7.97 0.89
CA TYR A 269 -26.99 9.38 1.29
C TYR A 269 -28.38 9.83 1.70
N ILE A 270 -28.51 10.33 2.92
CA ILE A 270 -29.74 10.96 3.43
C ILE A 270 -29.70 12.48 3.34
N GLU A 271 -28.50 13.04 3.29
CA GLU A 271 -28.22 14.46 3.05
C GLU A 271 -26.93 14.56 2.23
N PRO A 272 -26.63 15.69 1.57
CA PRO A 272 -25.33 15.90 0.94
C PRO A 272 -24.21 15.61 1.94
N ASN A 273 -23.29 14.71 1.57
CA ASN A 273 -22.14 14.30 2.37
C ASN A 273 -22.45 13.65 3.75
N ARG A 274 -23.69 13.13 3.92
CA ARG A 274 -24.09 12.38 5.12
C ARG A 274 -24.64 11.01 4.74
N LEU A 275 -24.00 9.96 5.25
CA LEU A 275 -24.37 8.57 5.04
C LEU A 275 -25.22 8.05 6.19
N GLN A 276 -26.19 7.22 5.83
CA GLN A 276 -26.78 6.21 6.71
C GLN A 276 -26.25 4.85 6.31
N ILE A 277 -25.99 4.02 7.31
CA ILE A 277 -25.55 2.63 7.16
C ILE A 277 -26.57 1.75 7.87
N ASP A 278 -27.19 0.86 7.13
CA ASP A 278 -28.14 -0.12 7.66
C ASP A 278 -27.51 -1.51 7.55
N PHE A 279 -27.35 -2.16 8.69
CA PHE A 279 -26.93 -3.56 8.77
C PHE A 279 -28.19 -4.43 8.92
N GLU A 280 -28.28 -5.46 8.12
CA GLU A 280 -29.19 -6.57 8.27
C GLU A 280 -28.40 -7.75 8.83
N ILE A 281 -28.72 -8.15 10.06
CA ILE A 281 -27.95 -9.11 10.83
C ILE A 281 -28.83 -10.33 11.11
N ASP A 282 -28.25 -11.49 10.93
CA ASP A 282 -28.76 -12.75 11.44
C ASP A 282 -27.90 -13.14 12.64
N GLU A 283 -28.47 -13.01 13.85
CA GLU A 283 -27.75 -13.34 15.09
C GLU A 283 -27.52 -14.85 15.24
N GLY A 284 -28.39 -15.66 14.66
CA GLY A 284 -28.40 -17.09 14.92
C GLY A 284 -28.83 -17.45 16.34
N LYS A 285 -28.39 -18.61 16.83
CA LYS A 285 -28.63 -19.09 18.19
C LYS A 285 -27.50 -18.71 19.13
N LYS A 286 -27.82 -18.60 20.41
CA LYS A 286 -26.82 -18.45 21.45
C LYS A 286 -26.31 -19.80 21.87
N TYR A 287 -24.99 -19.99 21.91
CA TYR A 287 -24.34 -21.24 22.23
C TYR A 287 -23.68 -21.23 23.60
N TYR A 288 -23.47 -22.43 24.17
CA TYR A 288 -22.85 -22.66 25.47
C TYR A 288 -21.84 -23.77 25.39
N PHE A 289 -20.76 -23.71 26.21
CA PHE A 289 -19.82 -24.81 26.32
C PHE A 289 -20.49 -25.99 27.05
N ARG A 290 -20.55 -27.16 26.39
CA ARG A 290 -21.05 -28.40 26.97
C ARG A 290 -19.94 -29.19 27.62
N ASP A 291 -18.86 -29.40 26.89
CA ASP A 291 -17.68 -30.09 27.38
C ASP A 291 -16.39 -29.52 26.79
N ILE A 292 -15.31 -29.55 27.59
CA ILE A 292 -13.99 -29.10 27.18
C ILE A 292 -13.00 -30.20 27.52
N THR A 293 -12.46 -30.85 26.51
CA THR A 293 -11.50 -31.93 26.62
C THR A 293 -10.12 -31.50 26.16
N TRP A 294 -9.09 -32.11 26.74
CA TRP A 294 -7.70 -31.84 26.39
C TRP A 294 -7.05 -33.11 25.87
N THR A 295 -6.33 -33.02 24.78
CA THR A 295 -5.58 -34.14 24.17
C THR A 295 -4.14 -33.70 23.87
N GLY A 296 -3.19 -34.61 24.14
CA GLY A 296 -1.76 -34.32 23.92
C GLY A 296 -1.08 -33.61 25.10
N ASN A 297 -1.78 -33.38 26.21
CA ASN A 297 -1.28 -32.72 27.41
C ASN A 297 -0.64 -33.74 28.40
N SER A 298 0.66 -33.99 28.24
CA SER A 298 1.40 -34.92 29.10
C SER A 298 2.08 -34.24 30.28
N ILE A 299 2.35 -32.94 30.19
CA ILE A 299 3.06 -32.17 31.22
C ILE A 299 2.13 -31.61 32.28
N TYR A 300 0.99 -31.06 31.86
CA TYR A 300 -0.03 -30.53 32.76
C TYR A 300 -1.31 -31.32 32.61
N ASP A 301 -1.89 -31.71 33.74
CA ASP A 301 -3.19 -32.38 33.74
C ASP A 301 -4.32 -31.42 33.27
N SER A 302 -5.42 -32.02 32.84
CA SER A 302 -6.57 -31.26 32.33
C SER A 302 -7.20 -30.35 33.40
N GLU A 303 -7.09 -30.69 34.67
CA GLU A 303 -7.61 -29.86 35.76
C GLU A 303 -6.83 -28.57 35.93
N ASN A 304 -5.50 -28.63 35.86
CA ASN A 304 -4.64 -27.45 35.89
C ASN A 304 -4.83 -26.56 34.68
N LEU A 305 -4.99 -27.15 33.47
CA LEU A 305 -5.28 -26.40 32.24
C LEU A 305 -6.64 -25.70 32.32
N ASN A 306 -7.67 -26.36 32.86
CA ASN A 306 -8.98 -25.75 33.06
C ASN A 306 -8.93 -24.59 34.07
N LYS A 307 -8.11 -24.68 35.13
CA LYS A 307 -7.90 -23.57 36.08
C LYS A 307 -7.30 -22.32 35.40
N VAL A 308 -6.44 -22.51 34.42
CA VAL A 308 -5.85 -21.40 33.62
C VAL A 308 -6.85 -20.90 32.59
N LEU A 309 -7.53 -21.81 31.90
CA LEU A 309 -8.53 -21.48 30.88
C LEU A 309 -9.72 -20.71 31.48
N LYS A 310 -10.13 -21.04 32.71
CA LYS A 310 -11.25 -20.42 33.45
C LYS A 310 -12.56 -20.37 32.65
N ILE A 311 -12.84 -21.40 31.91
CA ILE A 311 -14.11 -21.62 31.20
C ILE A 311 -14.71 -22.92 31.74
N ASN A 312 -15.96 -22.87 32.10
CA ASN A 312 -16.65 -24.00 32.71
C ASN A 312 -17.76 -24.51 31.79
N LYS A 313 -18.19 -25.73 32.03
CA LYS A 313 -19.38 -26.29 31.40
C LYS A 313 -20.60 -25.42 31.73
N GLY A 314 -21.38 -25.06 30.70
CA GLY A 314 -22.56 -24.20 30.81
C GLY A 314 -22.25 -22.70 30.66
N ASP A 315 -20.98 -22.29 30.60
CA ASP A 315 -20.62 -20.92 30.26
C ASP A 315 -21.01 -20.60 28.82
N VAL A 316 -21.25 -19.34 28.57
CA VAL A 316 -21.55 -18.84 27.21
C VAL A 316 -20.38 -19.13 26.27
N TYR A 317 -20.67 -19.67 25.09
CA TYR A 317 -19.66 -19.98 24.09
C TYR A 317 -19.04 -18.71 23.50
N ASP A 318 -18.12 -18.12 24.26
CA ASP A 318 -17.36 -16.93 23.90
C ASP A 318 -15.99 -17.37 23.35
N VAL A 319 -15.93 -17.54 22.01
CA VAL A 319 -14.71 -17.94 21.28
C VAL A 319 -13.59 -16.93 21.50
N VAL A 320 -13.92 -15.64 21.55
CA VAL A 320 -12.92 -14.56 21.69
C VAL A 320 -12.25 -14.61 23.06
N THR A 321 -13.03 -14.85 24.11
CA THR A 321 -12.47 -15.04 25.47
C THR A 321 -11.68 -16.35 25.55
N MET A 322 -12.14 -17.41 24.91
CA MET A 322 -11.41 -18.67 24.84
C MET A 322 -10.03 -18.49 24.17
N GLU A 323 -9.98 -17.85 23.03
CA GLU A 323 -8.72 -17.56 22.31
C GLU A 323 -7.77 -16.69 23.16
N LYS A 324 -8.30 -15.65 23.81
CA LYS A 324 -7.50 -14.83 24.74
C LYS A 324 -6.91 -15.62 25.91
N ARG A 325 -7.63 -16.62 26.42
CA ARG A 325 -7.18 -17.49 27.51
C ARG A 325 -6.20 -18.56 27.03
N LEU A 326 -6.25 -18.94 25.77
CA LEU A 326 -5.31 -19.88 25.17
C LEU A 326 -4.02 -19.20 24.74
N PHE A 327 -4.11 -18.04 24.07
CA PHE A 327 -2.98 -17.42 23.34
C PHE A 327 -2.54 -16.06 23.91
N GLY A 328 -3.25 -15.55 24.89
CA GLY A 328 -3.05 -14.21 25.43
C GLY A 328 -3.84 -13.12 24.69
N GLY A 329 -4.29 -12.13 25.45
CA GLY A 329 -5.10 -11.00 24.95
C GLY A 329 -4.30 -9.80 24.46
N GLY A 330 -2.99 -9.95 24.24
CA GLY A 330 -2.10 -8.85 23.87
C GLY A 330 -1.75 -7.91 25.04
N LYS A 331 -2.29 -8.13 26.22
CA LYS A 331 -1.85 -7.47 27.45
C LYS A 331 -0.84 -8.37 28.16
N GLN A 332 0.31 -7.82 28.45
CA GLN A 332 1.44 -8.50 29.08
C GLN A 332 1.14 -9.10 30.47
N SER A 333 0.00 -8.75 31.08
CA SER A 333 -0.40 -9.16 32.44
C SER A 333 -1.24 -10.44 32.47
N ASP A 334 -1.75 -10.91 31.34
CA ASP A 334 -2.66 -12.05 31.35
C ASP A 334 -1.88 -13.34 31.26
N TYR A 335 -2.10 -14.21 32.25
CA TYR A 335 -1.54 -15.55 32.29
C TYR A 335 -2.48 -16.50 31.56
N ASP A 336 -2.01 -17.02 30.44
CA ASP A 336 -2.75 -17.88 29.50
C ASP A 336 -2.09 -19.27 29.40
N VAL A 337 -2.76 -20.19 28.72
CA VAL A 337 -2.25 -21.56 28.57
C VAL A 337 -0.93 -21.60 27.82
N THR A 338 -0.78 -20.81 26.76
CA THR A 338 0.48 -20.75 25.99
C THR A 338 1.63 -20.22 26.85
N LYS A 339 1.37 -19.20 27.67
CA LYS A 339 2.36 -18.62 28.57
C LYS A 339 2.75 -19.60 29.69
N LEU A 340 1.79 -20.38 30.25
CA LEU A 340 2.09 -21.45 31.20
C LEU A 340 3.16 -22.41 30.66
N TYR A 341 3.00 -22.87 29.43
CA TYR A 341 3.97 -23.78 28.81
C TYR A 341 5.29 -23.09 28.47
N ARG A 342 5.23 -21.89 27.87
CA ARG A 342 6.43 -21.15 27.46
C ARG A 342 7.28 -20.66 28.64
N ASP A 343 6.70 -20.40 29.78
CA ASP A 343 7.44 -20.07 31.00
C ASP A 343 8.25 -21.24 31.54
N ASN A 344 7.89 -22.46 31.17
CA ASN A 344 8.56 -23.70 31.56
C ASN A 344 9.40 -24.32 30.41
N GLY A 345 9.79 -23.52 29.44
CA GLY A 345 10.69 -23.92 28.36
C GLY A 345 10.02 -24.44 27.10
N TYR A 346 8.72 -24.70 27.11
CA TYR A 346 8.03 -25.28 25.95
C TYR A 346 7.75 -24.21 24.85
N LEU A 347 8.81 -23.68 24.27
CA LEU A 347 8.74 -22.62 23.24
C LEU A 347 7.94 -23.05 22.02
N PHE A 348 8.01 -24.33 21.65
CA PHE A 348 7.34 -24.91 20.49
C PHE A 348 5.92 -25.38 20.77
N PHE A 349 5.40 -25.09 21.97
CA PHE A 349 4.03 -25.41 22.36
C PHE A 349 3.02 -24.81 21.37
N GLN A 350 2.07 -25.64 20.98
CA GLN A 350 0.92 -25.25 20.17
C GLN A 350 -0.35 -25.86 20.76
N VAL A 351 -1.42 -25.11 20.74
CA VAL A 351 -2.76 -25.57 21.10
C VAL A 351 -3.74 -25.17 20.01
N GLN A 352 -4.61 -26.07 19.63
CA GLN A 352 -5.65 -25.84 18.63
C GLN A 352 -7.00 -26.22 19.22
N PRO A 353 -7.92 -25.28 19.46
CA PRO A 353 -9.29 -25.59 19.81
C PRO A 353 -10.03 -26.14 18.58
N VAL A 354 -10.71 -27.25 18.73
CA VAL A 354 -11.49 -27.93 17.69
C VAL A 354 -12.89 -28.18 18.21
N GLU A 355 -13.89 -27.68 17.52
CA GLU A 355 -15.29 -28.01 17.79
C GLU A 355 -15.55 -29.46 17.34
N MET A 356 -15.89 -30.34 18.27
CA MET A 356 -16.11 -31.76 18.02
C MET A 356 -17.54 -32.06 17.69
N ASN A 357 -18.47 -31.47 18.41
CA ASN A 357 -19.88 -31.69 18.23
C ASN A 357 -20.68 -30.45 18.63
N VAL A 358 -21.76 -30.20 17.90
CA VAL A 358 -22.73 -29.14 18.18
C VAL A 358 -24.12 -29.77 18.27
N GLU A 359 -24.69 -29.82 19.45
CA GLU A 359 -25.98 -30.39 19.70
C GLU A 359 -26.94 -29.35 20.30
N GLY A 360 -27.92 -28.94 19.51
CA GLY A 360 -28.88 -27.91 19.90
C GLY A 360 -28.26 -26.54 20.01
N ASP A 361 -27.94 -26.12 21.24
CA ASP A 361 -27.28 -24.85 21.60
C ASP A 361 -25.95 -25.09 22.34
N SER A 362 -25.46 -26.30 22.32
CA SER A 362 -24.34 -26.71 23.13
C SER A 362 -23.18 -27.21 22.26
N VAL A 363 -21.96 -26.79 22.61
CA VAL A 363 -20.74 -27.07 21.84
C VAL A 363 -19.72 -27.84 22.68
N ASP A 364 -19.20 -28.95 22.16
CA ASP A 364 -18.07 -29.66 22.70
C ASP A 364 -16.79 -29.19 22.01
N VAL A 365 -15.80 -28.86 22.82
CA VAL A 365 -14.51 -28.38 22.32
C VAL A 365 -13.38 -29.28 22.79
N GLU A 366 -12.59 -29.75 21.85
CA GLU A 366 -11.35 -30.47 22.13
C GLU A 366 -10.14 -29.53 21.92
N MET A 367 -9.36 -29.37 22.96
CA MET A 367 -8.10 -28.62 22.94
C MET A 367 -6.97 -29.58 22.58
N ARG A 368 -6.55 -29.55 21.30
CA ARG A 368 -5.45 -30.40 20.82
C ARG A 368 -4.12 -29.72 21.05
N ILE A 369 -3.30 -30.34 21.88
CA ILE A 369 -2.01 -29.82 22.30
C ILE A 369 -0.87 -30.59 21.61
N SER A 370 0.12 -29.82 21.15
CA SER A 370 1.44 -30.31 20.80
C SER A 370 2.46 -29.61 21.70
N GLU A 371 2.96 -30.30 22.71
CA GLU A 371 3.83 -29.70 23.74
C GLU A 371 5.23 -29.39 23.20
N GLY A 372 5.75 -30.25 22.31
CA GLY A 372 7.13 -30.17 21.84
C GLY A 372 8.13 -30.57 22.93
N LYS A 373 9.40 -30.23 22.71
CA LYS A 373 10.47 -30.41 23.72
C LYS A 373 10.80 -29.07 24.36
N PRO A 374 11.23 -29.06 25.63
CA PRO A 374 11.66 -27.84 26.28
C PRO A 374 12.93 -27.29 25.60
N ALA A 375 12.96 -26.02 25.35
CA ALA A 375 14.06 -25.28 24.71
C ALA A 375 14.94 -24.62 25.77
N THR A 376 16.26 -24.73 25.63
CA THR A 376 17.23 -24.04 26.45
C THR A 376 17.77 -22.81 25.73
N LEU A 377 18.07 -21.79 26.50
CA LEU A 377 18.74 -20.58 25.98
C LEU A 377 20.20 -20.92 25.61
N ASN A 378 20.54 -20.74 24.33
CA ASN A 378 21.89 -20.97 23.83
C ASN A 378 22.71 -19.67 23.89
N ASN A 379 22.26 -18.62 23.25
CA ASN A 379 22.97 -17.36 23.19
C ASN A 379 22.05 -16.16 23.39
N ILE A 380 22.64 -15.06 23.90
CA ILE A 380 21.95 -13.77 24.06
C ILE A 380 22.86 -12.71 23.45
N VAL A 381 22.35 -12.10 22.39
CA VAL A 381 23.03 -11.04 21.63
C VAL A 381 22.38 -9.69 21.94
N ILE A 382 23.18 -8.68 22.17
CA ILE A 382 22.74 -7.30 22.37
C ILE A 382 23.41 -6.45 21.31
N ASN A 383 22.62 -5.74 20.52
CA ASN A 383 23.07 -4.89 19.42
C ASN A 383 22.66 -3.44 19.67
N GLY A 384 23.43 -2.48 19.17
CA GLY A 384 23.11 -1.04 19.20
C GLY A 384 23.52 -0.31 20.48
N ASN A 385 24.31 -0.96 21.34
CA ASN A 385 24.89 -0.36 22.54
C ASN A 385 26.28 0.21 22.30
N ASP A 386 26.39 1.19 21.42
CA ASP A 386 27.65 1.77 20.97
C ASP A 386 28.40 2.53 22.09
N LEU A 387 27.70 3.18 22.98
CA LEU A 387 28.23 4.00 24.08
C LEU A 387 28.09 3.30 25.45
N THR A 388 27.01 2.55 25.63
CA THR A 388 26.70 1.88 26.89
C THR A 388 27.40 0.52 26.96
N ASN A 389 28.11 0.29 28.07
CA ASN A 389 28.76 -0.99 28.27
C ASN A 389 27.73 -2.12 28.38
N GLU A 390 27.93 -3.21 27.62
CA GLU A 390 27.02 -4.34 27.57
C GLU A 390 26.70 -4.94 28.95
N ARG A 391 27.65 -4.90 29.89
CA ARG A 391 27.45 -5.38 31.27
C ARG A 391 26.30 -4.66 31.97
N VAL A 392 26.06 -3.39 31.64
CA VAL A 392 24.97 -2.60 32.23
C VAL A 392 23.63 -3.13 31.79
N ILE A 393 23.52 -3.48 30.50
CA ILE A 393 22.29 -4.04 29.90
C ILE A 393 22.07 -5.48 30.43
N ARG A 394 23.13 -6.30 30.42
CA ARG A 394 23.05 -7.70 30.88
C ARG A 394 22.57 -7.84 32.34
N ARG A 395 22.76 -6.83 33.16
CA ARG A 395 22.21 -6.80 34.54
C ARG A 395 20.68 -6.75 34.56
N GLN A 396 20.07 -6.20 33.52
CA GLN A 396 18.61 -6.08 33.39
C GLN A 396 18.00 -7.24 32.62
N VAL A 397 18.82 -8.14 32.09
CA VAL A 397 18.38 -9.34 31.37
C VAL A 397 18.22 -10.49 32.37
N PHE A 398 16.99 -10.99 32.49
CA PHE A 398 16.66 -12.11 33.41
C PHE A 398 16.90 -13.46 32.75
N THR A 399 16.88 -13.54 31.44
CA THR A 399 17.21 -14.72 30.64
C THR A 399 18.73 -14.99 30.69
N ARG A 400 19.13 -16.27 30.83
CA ARG A 400 20.54 -16.65 30.92
C ARG A 400 20.84 -17.88 30.06
N PRO A 401 21.96 -17.90 29.30
CA PRO A 401 22.39 -19.09 28.56
C PRO A 401 22.47 -20.33 29.44
N GLY A 402 22.05 -21.47 28.89
CA GLY A 402 22.02 -22.76 29.61
C GLY A 402 20.78 -23.01 30.45
N TYR A 403 19.93 -22.03 30.71
CA TYR A 403 18.65 -22.20 31.42
C TYR A 403 17.50 -22.42 30.41
N LEU A 404 16.38 -22.91 30.91
CA LEU A 404 15.16 -23.04 30.11
C LEU A 404 14.66 -21.66 29.67
N PHE A 405 14.07 -21.61 28.51
CA PHE A 405 13.37 -20.41 28.05
C PHE A 405 12.18 -20.09 28.95
N SER A 406 12.01 -18.83 29.29
CA SER A 406 10.83 -18.32 29.99
C SER A 406 10.32 -17.06 29.27
N GLN A 407 9.08 -17.10 28.83
CA GLN A 407 8.41 -15.98 28.20
C GLN A 407 8.32 -14.77 29.14
N SER A 408 7.97 -15.01 30.41
CA SER A 408 7.86 -13.97 31.42
C SER A 408 9.20 -13.27 31.68
N ASP A 409 10.30 -14.04 31.79
CA ASP A 409 11.63 -13.50 32.03
C ASP A 409 12.13 -12.73 30.78
N PHE A 410 11.81 -13.21 29.58
CA PHE A 410 12.11 -12.52 28.36
C PHE A 410 11.37 -11.17 28.28
N GLU A 411 10.07 -11.15 28.46
CA GLU A 411 9.26 -9.94 28.48
C GLU A 411 9.68 -8.96 29.58
N ARG A 412 10.05 -9.49 30.75
CA ARG A 412 10.58 -8.69 31.85
C ARG A 412 11.90 -8.04 31.46
N SER A 413 12.80 -8.77 30.80
CA SER A 413 14.07 -8.23 30.32
C SER A 413 13.86 -7.06 29.36
N ILE A 414 12.92 -7.19 28.42
CA ILE A 414 12.58 -6.10 27.49
C ILE A 414 12.07 -4.87 28.24
N ARG A 415 11.17 -5.05 29.23
CA ARG A 415 10.64 -3.92 30.04
C ARG A 415 11.73 -3.23 30.85
N GLU A 416 12.60 -4.00 31.47
CA GLU A 416 13.69 -3.43 32.29
C GLU A 416 14.70 -2.67 31.43
N ILE A 417 15.05 -3.19 30.24
CA ILE A 417 15.90 -2.46 29.28
C ILE A 417 15.20 -1.20 28.80
N ALA A 418 13.91 -1.26 28.46
CA ALA A 418 13.10 -0.11 28.04
C ALA A 418 13.01 0.98 29.14
N SER A 419 13.01 0.56 30.43
CA SER A 419 12.97 1.48 31.56
C SER A 419 14.31 2.18 31.84
N MET A 420 15.40 1.67 31.25
CA MET A 420 16.71 2.33 31.35
C MET A 420 16.68 3.64 30.58
N GLY A 421 16.91 4.74 31.22
CA GLY A 421 16.83 6.08 30.61
C GLY A 421 17.76 6.33 29.42
N GLN A 422 18.76 5.43 29.20
CA GLN A 422 19.74 5.52 28.12
C GLN A 422 19.20 5.04 26.77
N PHE A 423 18.15 4.25 26.75
CA PHE A 423 17.63 3.65 25.52
C PHE A 423 16.26 4.21 25.13
N ASP A 424 15.94 4.13 23.85
CA ASP A 424 14.61 4.44 23.35
C ASP A 424 13.64 3.30 23.62
N PRO A 425 12.63 3.49 24.48
CA PRO A 425 11.66 2.47 24.81
C PRO A 425 10.84 2.02 23.58
N GLU A 426 10.53 2.94 22.65
CA GLU A 426 9.73 2.62 21.48
C GLU A 426 10.52 1.74 20.51
N ALA A 427 11.83 1.94 20.40
CA ALA A 427 12.69 1.13 19.55
C ALA A 427 12.79 -0.33 20.04
N ILE A 428 12.98 -0.54 21.35
CA ILE A 428 13.12 -1.92 21.87
C ILE A 428 11.76 -2.65 22.03
N MET A 429 10.68 -1.93 22.29
CA MET A 429 9.33 -2.50 22.41
C MET A 429 8.62 -2.62 21.07
N GLY A 430 9.13 -1.96 20.03
CA GLY A 430 8.58 -1.95 18.69
C GLY A 430 9.03 -3.13 17.82
N GLU A 431 8.57 -3.12 16.59
CA GLU A 431 8.94 -4.11 15.59
C GLU A 431 10.46 -4.05 15.31
N GLY A 432 11.13 -5.20 15.41
CA GLY A 432 12.58 -5.29 15.23
C GLY A 432 13.43 -5.00 16.48
N GLY A 433 12.84 -4.55 17.60
CA GLY A 433 13.56 -4.29 18.85
C GLY A 433 14.08 -5.55 19.55
N TYR A 434 13.56 -6.70 19.21
CA TYR A 434 14.03 -7.99 19.67
C TYR A 434 13.73 -9.10 18.68
N SER A 435 14.43 -10.21 18.81
CA SER A 435 14.17 -11.43 18.04
C SER A 435 14.36 -12.67 18.90
N VAL A 436 13.48 -13.64 18.71
CA VAL A 436 13.58 -14.99 19.27
C VAL A 436 13.87 -15.94 18.12
N ILE A 437 15.05 -16.55 18.12
CA ILE A 437 15.51 -17.40 17.01
C ILE A 437 15.55 -18.85 17.50
N PRO A 438 14.50 -19.64 17.25
CA PRO A 438 14.42 -21.01 17.72
C PRO A 438 15.21 -21.97 16.80
N ASN A 439 15.89 -22.95 17.40
CA ASN A 439 16.51 -24.07 16.72
C ASN A 439 15.86 -25.38 17.18
N GLN A 440 14.92 -25.87 16.39
CA GLN A 440 14.18 -27.10 16.71
C GLN A 440 15.04 -28.36 16.70
N MET A 441 16.14 -28.40 15.92
CA MET A 441 17.01 -29.57 15.83
C MET A 441 17.72 -29.83 17.16
N ASN A 442 18.18 -28.76 17.81
CA ASN A 442 18.93 -28.83 19.08
C ASN A 442 18.07 -28.51 20.31
N ASN A 443 16.79 -28.17 20.13
CA ASN A 443 15.91 -27.64 21.17
C ASN A 443 16.54 -26.45 21.91
N THR A 444 17.12 -25.52 21.18
CA THR A 444 17.72 -24.32 21.73
C THR A 444 17.09 -23.06 21.13
N VAL A 445 17.33 -21.93 21.79
CA VAL A 445 16.86 -20.64 21.33
C VAL A 445 17.91 -19.57 21.57
N ASP A 446 18.14 -18.73 20.56
CA ASP A 446 18.95 -17.52 20.67
C ASP A 446 18.03 -16.30 20.82
N LEU A 447 18.40 -15.42 21.74
CA LEU A 447 17.68 -14.16 21.95
C LEU A 447 18.54 -12.99 21.47
N VAL A 448 17.92 -12.09 20.72
CA VAL A 448 18.56 -10.87 20.25
C VAL A 448 17.77 -9.67 20.78
N TYR A 449 18.47 -8.74 21.44
CA TYR A 449 17.94 -7.46 21.87
C TYR A 449 18.61 -6.36 21.06
N ASN A 450 17.83 -5.63 20.28
CA ASN A 450 18.30 -4.50 19.49
C ASN A 450 17.90 -3.21 20.22
N VAL A 451 18.89 -2.55 20.80
CA VAL A 451 18.66 -1.30 21.54
C VAL A 451 19.07 -0.11 20.68
N THR A 452 18.41 1.02 20.89
CA THR A 452 18.77 2.30 20.29
C THR A 452 19.10 3.28 21.42
N GLU A 453 20.33 3.78 21.45
CA GLU A 453 20.74 4.72 22.48
C GLU A 453 20.14 6.10 22.24
N LYS A 454 19.65 6.72 23.30
CA LYS A 454 19.20 8.12 23.26
C LYS A 454 20.41 9.07 23.23
N PRO A 455 20.31 10.20 22.54
CA PRO A 455 21.32 11.25 22.64
C PRO A 455 21.54 11.65 24.11
N SER A 456 22.76 11.54 24.58
CA SER A 456 23.11 11.85 25.97
C SER A 456 23.26 13.35 26.24
N SER A 457 23.27 14.17 25.20
CA SER A 457 23.41 15.61 25.30
C SER A 457 22.14 16.31 24.86
N GLN A 458 21.69 17.29 25.64
CA GLN A 458 20.49 18.09 25.35
C GLN A 458 20.84 19.56 25.35
N LEU A 459 20.36 20.28 24.34
CA LEU A 459 20.41 21.75 24.29
C LEU A 459 19.04 22.27 24.71
N GLU A 460 19.00 22.98 25.84
CA GLU A 460 17.79 23.58 26.36
C GLU A 460 17.81 25.09 26.06
N LEU A 461 16.78 25.54 25.35
CA LEU A 461 16.54 26.96 25.10
C LEU A 461 15.24 27.31 25.78
N SER A 462 15.30 28.18 26.75
CA SER A 462 14.11 28.72 27.40
C SER A 462 14.12 30.24 27.37
N GLY A 463 12.94 30.84 27.18
CA GLY A 463 12.78 32.29 27.21
C GLY A 463 11.47 32.65 27.88
N GLY A 464 11.50 33.65 28.71
CA GLY A 464 10.33 34.16 29.42
C GLY A 464 10.32 35.69 29.44
N TRP A 465 9.12 36.26 29.35
CA TRP A 465 8.87 37.70 29.54
C TRP A 465 8.11 37.89 30.83
N GLY A 466 8.67 38.71 31.72
CA GLY A 466 8.01 39.04 32.98
C GLY A 466 8.58 40.31 33.59
N GLY A 467 7.77 41.18 34.20
CA GLY A 467 8.19 42.38 34.89
C GLY A 467 9.02 43.36 34.05
N ASN A 468 8.69 43.56 32.79
CA ASN A 468 9.42 44.39 31.80
C ASN A 468 10.82 43.88 31.41
N THR A 469 11.15 42.61 31.74
CA THR A 469 12.45 42.02 31.43
C THR A 469 12.25 40.73 30.61
N PHE A 470 13.08 40.55 29.58
CA PHE A 470 13.17 39.32 28.84
C PHE A 470 14.38 38.53 29.37
N VAL A 471 14.13 37.30 29.79
CA VAL A 471 15.19 36.40 30.25
C VAL A 471 15.26 35.23 29.23
N ALA A 472 16.42 35.05 28.62
CA ALA A 472 16.71 33.91 27.79
C ALA A 472 17.79 33.05 28.48
N THR A 473 17.54 31.73 28.55
CA THR A 473 18.49 30.78 29.13
C THR A 473 18.88 29.76 28.07
N VAL A 474 20.17 29.57 27.91
CA VAL A 474 20.74 28.50 27.10
C VAL A 474 21.41 27.49 28.04
N GLY A 475 20.91 26.27 28.09
CA GLY A 475 21.47 25.22 28.91
C GLY A 475 22.01 24.09 28.01
N VAL A 476 23.15 23.53 28.35
CA VAL A 476 23.67 22.31 27.74
C VAL A 476 23.77 21.27 28.84
N SER A 477 23.01 20.18 28.68
CA SER A 477 22.99 19.07 29.63
C SER A 477 23.69 17.84 29.03
N PHE A 478 24.65 17.28 29.78
CA PHE A 478 25.34 16.05 29.41
C PHE A 478 24.99 14.98 30.42
N ASN A 479 24.07 14.05 30.04
CA ASN A 479 23.55 13.03 30.93
C ASN A 479 24.47 11.80 31.10
N ASN A 480 25.47 11.63 30.23
CA ASN A 480 26.37 10.48 30.25
C ASN A 480 27.85 10.92 30.18
N PHE A 481 28.23 11.87 31.04
CA PHE A 481 29.58 12.42 31.07
C PHE A 481 30.57 11.45 31.74
N SER A 482 31.65 11.10 31.05
CA SER A 482 32.72 10.22 31.60
C SER A 482 34.05 10.97 31.64
N THR A 483 34.58 11.18 32.84
CA THR A 483 35.91 11.77 33.02
C THR A 483 37.04 10.93 32.45
N ARG A 484 36.90 9.60 32.35
CA ARG A 484 37.89 8.69 31.82
C ARG A 484 38.09 8.83 30.30
N ARG A 485 37.08 9.28 29.59
CA ARG A 485 37.09 9.47 28.13
C ARG A 485 37.18 10.92 27.69
N PHE A 486 37.36 11.84 28.64
CA PHE A 486 37.35 13.27 28.34
C PHE A 486 38.43 13.69 27.34
N PHE A 487 39.61 13.04 27.38
CA PHE A 487 40.71 13.31 26.46
C PHE A 487 40.75 12.39 25.22
N ASP A 488 39.78 11.49 25.09
CA ASP A 488 39.70 10.59 23.95
C ASP A 488 38.87 11.24 22.82
N LYS A 489 39.56 11.63 21.73
CA LYS A 489 38.92 12.25 20.57
C LYS A 489 37.84 11.39 19.92
N SER A 490 37.94 10.05 20.03
CA SER A 490 36.96 9.11 19.49
C SER A 490 35.63 9.13 20.26
N ALA A 491 35.64 9.60 21.51
CA ALA A 491 34.46 9.73 22.34
C ALA A 491 33.65 11.02 22.06
N TRP A 492 34.23 11.97 21.35
CA TRP A 492 33.59 13.22 20.96
C TRP A 492 32.92 13.05 19.61
N ARG A 493 31.67 12.63 19.62
CA ARG A 493 30.86 12.59 18.41
C ARG A 493 30.10 13.91 18.27
N PRO A 494 30.04 14.53 17.07
CA PRO A 494 29.18 15.69 16.87
C PRO A 494 27.73 15.30 17.16
N VAL A 495 27.02 16.19 17.83
CA VAL A 495 25.56 16.08 18.01
C VAL A 495 24.94 16.05 16.60
N PRO A 496 24.07 15.10 16.25
CA PRO A 496 23.46 15.03 14.94
C PRO A 496 22.54 16.22 14.64
#